data_d5d0c30344ac8767c34c16d0a147f38f
#
_entry.id   d5d0c30344ac8767c34c16d0a147f38f
#
_cell.length_a   1.000
_cell.length_b   1.000
_cell.length_c   1.000
_cell.angle_alpha   90.00
_cell.angle_beta   90.00
_cell.angle_gamma   90.00
#
_symmetry.space_group_name_H-M   'P 1'
#
loop_
_entity.id
_entity.type
_entity.pdbx_description
1 polymer ?
#
loop_
_entity_poly.entity_id
_entity_poly.type
_entity_poly.pdbx_seq_one_letter_code
_entity_poly.pdbx_strand_id
1 'polypeptide(L)'
;MRECENVHFITVIGYNNSTQVQGFGFLEEDQAPYNTGNVAVDLSLKLALETISFCELLDRSGKTTISYQFLRSGTSVGANISEAQEAESRADFIHKIKIAAKETREVMYWATLCKHAESYPEPVAIIEIAINLNRILSKIIISSRSSKRQ
;
A
#
# COMPACT_ATOMS: atom_id res chain seq x y z
N MET A 1 -36.25 -0.59 -1.76
CA MET A 1 -34.90 -0.26 -2.27
C MET A 1 -33.98 -0.27 -1.06
N ARG A 2 -33.10 -1.25 -0.94
CA ARG A 2 -32.12 -1.33 0.16
C ARG A 2 -30.77 -1.02 -0.44
N GLU A 3 -30.19 0.09 0.00
CA GLU A 3 -28.81 0.47 -0.33
C GLU A 3 -27.86 -0.57 0.27
N CYS A 4 -27.00 -1.14 -0.57
CA CYS A 4 -25.92 -2.02 -0.14
C CYS A 4 -24.79 -1.14 0.40
N GLU A 5 -24.68 -1.06 1.71
CA GLU A 5 -23.52 -0.47 2.39
C GLU A 5 -22.28 -1.35 2.11
N ASN A 6 -21.32 -0.78 1.39
CA ASN A 6 -20.00 -1.36 1.18
C ASN A 6 -19.18 -1.18 2.46
N VAL A 7 -19.20 -2.18 3.31
CA VAL A 7 -18.36 -2.21 4.52
C VAL A 7 -16.99 -2.79 4.14
N HIS A 8 -15.96 -1.94 4.06
CA HIS A 8 -14.59 -2.38 3.90
C HIS A 8 -13.99 -2.70 5.27
N PHE A 9 -13.59 -3.97 5.46
CA PHE A 9 -12.93 -4.42 6.67
C PHE A 9 -11.49 -3.92 6.71
N ILE A 10 -11.16 -3.04 7.66
CA ILE A 10 -9.78 -2.66 7.98
C ILE A 10 -9.44 -3.30 9.32
N THR A 11 -8.55 -4.28 9.31
CA THR A 11 -8.03 -4.92 10.51
C THR A 11 -6.96 -4.02 11.13
N VAL A 12 -7.30 -3.27 12.17
CA VAL A 12 -6.33 -2.55 13.01
C VAL A 12 -6.04 -3.44 14.22
N ILE A 13 -4.85 -4.05 14.25
CA ILE A 13 -4.37 -4.78 15.44
C ILE A 13 -3.76 -3.75 16.39
N GLY A 14 -4.53 -3.32 17.38
CA GLY A 14 -4.04 -2.52 18.49
C GLY A 14 -3.24 -3.39 19.47
N TYR A 15 -1.98 -3.11 19.68
CA TYR A 15 -1.14 -3.79 20.66
C TYR A 15 -1.21 -3.08 22.00
N ASN A 16 -1.87 -3.68 22.99
CA ASN A 16 -1.69 -3.36 24.40
C ASN A 16 -0.93 -4.47 25.09
N ASN A 17 0.09 -4.12 25.88
CA ASN A 17 1.02 -4.97 26.61
C ASN A 17 0.37 -5.78 27.77
N SER A 18 -0.87 -6.20 27.62
CA SER A 18 -1.53 -7.13 28.55
C SER A 18 -2.37 -8.11 27.73
N THR A 19 -2.07 -9.35 27.91
CA THR A 19 -2.61 -10.57 27.29
C THR A 19 -4.14 -10.62 27.21
N GLN A 20 -4.75 -9.81 26.33
CA GLN A 20 -6.13 -10.02 25.89
C GLN A 20 -6.30 -9.50 24.45
N VAL A 21 -6.64 -10.39 23.55
CA VAL A 21 -7.11 -10.06 22.20
C VAL A 21 -8.47 -9.40 22.36
N GLN A 22 -8.52 -8.07 22.38
CA GLN A 22 -9.77 -7.33 22.33
C GLN A 22 -10.18 -7.10 20.89
N GLY A 23 -11.47 -7.29 20.65
CA GLY A 23 -12.12 -7.44 19.38
C GLY A 23 -11.81 -6.38 18.33
N PHE A 24 -11.98 -6.81 17.10
CA PHE A 24 -11.97 -6.02 15.88
C PHE A 24 -12.90 -4.81 15.99
N GLY A 25 -12.32 -3.60 16.05
CA GLY A 25 -13.07 -2.36 15.87
C GLY A 25 -13.19 -2.05 14.38
N PHE A 26 -14.41 -1.91 13.91
CA PHE A 26 -14.69 -1.37 12.58
C PHE A 26 -14.52 0.14 12.65
N LEU A 27 -13.61 0.72 11.87
CA LEU A 27 -13.60 2.14 11.59
C LEU A 27 -14.50 2.39 10.39
N GLU A 28 -15.48 3.29 10.54
CA GLU A 28 -16.27 3.78 9.41
C GLU A 28 -15.33 4.46 8.40
N GLU A 29 -15.64 4.36 7.10
CA GLU A 29 -14.81 4.83 5.99
C GLU A 29 -14.48 6.32 6.11
N ASP A 30 -15.34 7.13 6.74
CA ASP A 30 -15.17 8.56 7.01
C ASP A 30 -14.11 8.87 8.09
N GLN A 31 -13.64 7.87 8.85
CA GLN A 31 -12.65 8.03 9.92
C GLN A 31 -11.26 7.52 9.54
N ALA A 32 -11.08 7.05 8.31
CA ALA A 32 -9.77 6.61 7.85
C ALA A 32 -8.79 7.80 7.83
N PRO A 33 -7.62 7.71 8.50
CA PRO A 33 -6.68 8.83 8.63
C PRO A 33 -6.05 9.28 7.30
N TYR A 34 -6.44 8.66 6.20
CA TYR A 34 -5.90 8.85 4.86
C TYR A 34 -6.97 9.09 3.78
N ASN A 35 -8.08 9.72 4.13
CA ASN A 35 -9.07 10.17 3.13
C ASN A 35 -8.70 11.57 2.62
N THR A 36 -7.72 11.66 1.72
CA THR A 36 -7.27 12.91 1.10
C THR A 36 -8.08 13.30 -0.13
N GLY A 37 -8.96 12.41 -0.61
CA GLY A 37 -9.65 12.54 -1.90
C GLY A 37 -8.77 12.16 -3.11
N ASN A 38 -7.49 11.84 -2.91
CA ASN A 38 -6.59 11.33 -3.94
C ASN A 38 -6.37 9.82 -3.74
N VAL A 39 -7.05 9.02 -4.56
CA VAL A 39 -7.04 7.55 -4.44
C VAL A 39 -5.63 6.94 -4.49
N ALA A 40 -4.71 7.53 -5.26
CA ALA A 40 -3.34 7.03 -5.33
C ALA A 40 -2.58 7.28 -4.02
N VAL A 41 -2.77 8.46 -3.42
CA VAL A 41 -2.19 8.82 -2.12
C VAL A 41 -2.76 7.92 -1.04
N ASP A 42 -4.09 7.80 -0.96
CA ASP A 42 -4.78 7.03 0.08
C ASP A 42 -4.40 5.54 0.03
N LEU A 43 -4.41 4.92 -1.16
CA LEU A 43 -3.99 3.54 -1.32
C LEU A 43 -2.49 3.32 -1.03
N SER A 44 -1.64 4.30 -1.34
CA SER A 44 -0.21 4.18 -1.05
C SER A 44 0.08 4.22 0.45
N LEU A 45 -0.64 5.06 1.20
CA LEU A 45 -0.54 5.10 2.66
C LEU A 45 -1.07 3.81 3.29
N LYS A 46 -2.22 3.32 2.80
CA LYS A 46 -2.76 2.02 3.23
C LYS A 46 -1.76 0.90 2.97
N LEU A 47 -1.14 0.86 1.78
CA LEU A 47 -0.11 -0.12 1.45
C LEU A 47 1.08 -0.06 2.41
N ALA A 48 1.55 1.15 2.75
CA ALA A 48 2.66 1.33 3.67
C ALA A 48 2.32 0.83 5.09
N LEU A 49 1.13 1.14 5.60
CA LEU A 49 0.67 0.69 6.93
C LEU A 49 0.53 -0.83 7.00
N GLU A 50 -0.09 -1.46 6.01
CA GLU A 50 -0.19 -2.91 5.91
C GLU A 50 1.20 -3.56 5.81
N THR A 51 2.12 -2.93 5.07
CA THR A 51 3.50 -3.41 4.95
C THR A 51 4.23 -3.34 6.29
N ILE A 52 4.08 -2.25 7.06
CA ILE A 52 4.69 -2.11 8.39
C ILE A 52 4.19 -3.23 9.30
N SER A 53 2.88 -3.42 9.40
CA SER A 53 2.27 -4.47 10.25
C SER A 53 2.74 -5.87 9.84
N PHE A 54 2.84 -6.15 8.54
CA PHE A 54 3.32 -7.43 8.03
C PHE A 54 4.81 -7.64 8.32
N CYS A 55 5.64 -6.60 8.20
CA CYS A 55 7.06 -6.66 8.52
C CYS A 55 7.31 -6.95 10.00
N GLU A 56 6.50 -6.42 10.90
CA GLU A 56 6.56 -6.78 12.32
C GLU A 56 6.31 -8.28 12.56
N LEU A 57 5.41 -8.91 11.80
CA LEU A 57 5.19 -10.37 11.87
C LEU A 57 6.40 -11.14 11.33
N LEU A 58 7.01 -10.67 10.25
CA LEU A 58 8.23 -11.27 9.69
C LEU A 58 9.38 -11.18 10.67
N ASP A 59 9.58 -10.04 11.32
CA ASP A 59 10.67 -9.82 12.28
C ASP A 59 10.53 -10.71 13.52
N ARG A 60 9.33 -10.86 14.05
CA ARG A 60 9.02 -11.81 15.16
C ARG A 60 9.32 -13.26 14.78
N SER A 61 9.20 -13.59 13.49
CA SER A 61 9.49 -14.91 12.93
C SER A 61 10.96 -15.08 12.49
N GLY A 62 11.84 -14.09 12.77
CA GLY A 62 13.25 -14.12 12.39
C GLY A 62 13.52 -13.92 10.89
N LYS A 63 12.52 -13.42 10.12
CA LYS A 63 12.62 -13.22 8.66
C LYS A 63 13.10 -11.80 8.32
N THR A 64 14.02 -11.25 9.08
CA THR A 64 14.44 -9.83 9.05
C THR A 64 14.97 -9.36 7.69
N THR A 65 15.67 -10.23 6.94
CA THR A 65 16.22 -9.86 5.63
C THR A 65 15.11 -9.55 4.62
N ILE A 66 14.06 -10.38 4.57
CA ILE A 66 12.91 -10.15 3.70
C ILE A 66 12.06 -8.99 4.23
N SER A 67 11.86 -8.91 5.53
CA SER A 67 11.18 -7.80 6.19
C SER A 67 11.77 -6.45 5.80
N TYR A 68 13.09 -6.29 5.87
CA TYR A 68 13.78 -5.06 5.48
C TYR A 68 13.52 -4.66 4.02
N GLN A 69 13.63 -5.58 3.08
CA GLN A 69 13.40 -5.32 1.66
C GLN A 69 11.92 -4.97 1.39
N PHE A 70 11.03 -5.70 2.04
CA PHE A 70 9.59 -5.48 1.92
C PHE A 70 9.20 -4.10 2.43
N LEU A 71 9.67 -3.74 3.64
CA LEU A 71 9.41 -2.44 4.27
C LEU A 71 9.94 -1.29 3.40
N ARG A 72 11.17 -1.41 2.92
CA ARG A 72 11.81 -0.42 2.06
C ARG A 72 10.98 -0.15 0.80
N SER A 73 10.59 -1.20 0.08
CA SER A 73 9.80 -1.05 -1.15
C SER A 73 8.39 -0.51 -0.84
N GLY A 74 7.70 -1.03 0.17
CA GLY A 74 6.34 -0.62 0.53
C GLY A 74 6.22 0.84 0.95
N THR A 75 7.19 1.34 1.73
CA THR A 75 7.23 2.76 2.14
C THR A 75 7.69 3.68 1.00
N SER A 76 8.59 3.21 0.12
CA SER A 76 9.04 3.97 -1.06
C SER A 76 7.91 4.29 -2.03
N VAL A 77 6.89 3.45 -2.13
CA VAL A 77 5.72 3.73 -2.98
C VAL A 77 5.04 5.03 -2.57
N GLY A 78 4.68 5.15 -1.30
CA GLY A 78 4.00 6.33 -0.76
C GLY A 78 4.88 7.58 -0.82
N ALA A 79 6.17 7.46 -0.49
CA ALA A 79 7.12 8.56 -0.56
C ALA A 79 7.18 9.16 -1.97
N ASN A 80 7.33 8.35 -3.01
CA ASN A 80 7.38 8.82 -4.40
C ASN A 80 6.05 9.39 -4.90
N ILE A 81 4.90 8.86 -4.45
CA ILE A 81 3.59 9.44 -4.78
C ILE A 81 3.42 10.80 -4.09
N SER A 82 3.86 10.95 -2.85
CA SER A 82 3.84 12.22 -2.11
C SER A 82 4.73 13.26 -2.80
N GLU A 83 5.97 12.91 -3.15
CA GLU A 83 6.88 13.78 -3.89
C GLU A 83 6.31 14.18 -5.27
N ALA A 84 5.56 13.30 -5.92
CA ALA A 84 4.92 13.62 -7.18
C ALA A 84 3.86 14.73 -7.05
N GLN A 85 3.21 14.89 -5.87
CA GLN A 85 2.24 15.98 -5.66
C GLN A 85 2.92 17.36 -5.68
N GLU A 86 4.20 17.42 -5.29
CA GLU A 86 5.02 18.63 -5.24
C GLU A 86 5.99 18.75 -6.44
N ALA A 87 5.72 18.01 -7.53
CA ALA A 87 6.61 17.95 -8.67
C ALA A 87 6.75 19.31 -9.37
N GLU A 88 7.98 19.75 -9.64
CA GLU A 88 8.30 21.03 -10.29
C GLU A 88 7.91 21.08 -11.77
N SER A 89 7.70 19.92 -12.38
CA SER A 89 7.33 19.80 -13.77
C SER A 89 6.53 18.52 -14.03
N ARG A 90 5.79 18.51 -15.15
CA ARG A 90 5.11 17.30 -15.63
C ARG A 90 6.08 16.12 -15.88
N ALA A 91 7.29 16.40 -16.32
CA ALA A 91 8.31 15.37 -16.54
C ALA A 91 8.75 14.75 -15.21
N ASP A 92 8.94 15.57 -14.20
CA ASP A 92 9.26 15.16 -12.84
C ASP A 92 8.11 14.37 -12.22
N PHE A 93 6.87 14.88 -12.32
CA PHE A 93 5.67 14.12 -11.90
C PHE A 93 5.64 12.70 -12.48
N ILE A 94 5.77 12.60 -13.81
CA ILE A 94 5.76 11.29 -14.48
C ILE A 94 6.94 10.42 -14.02
N HIS A 95 8.11 11.00 -13.76
CA HIS A 95 9.27 10.30 -13.26
C HIS A 95 9.00 9.70 -11.87
N LYS A 96 8.51 10.48 -10.92
CA LYS A 96 8.16 10.03 -9.57
C LYS A 96 7.08 8.94 -9.59
N ILE A 97 6.02 9.11 -10.38
CA ILE A 97 4.97 8.08 -10.52
C ILE A 97 5.52 6.78 -11.12
N LYS A 98 6.48 6.84 -12.05
CA LYS A 98 7.15 5.62 -12.57
C LYS A 98 7.99 4.92 -11.51
N ILE A 99 8.67 5.67 -10.64
CA ILE A 99 9.41 5.08 -9.52
C ILE A 99 8.41 4.39 -8.58
N ALA A 100 7.33 5.06 -8.19
CA ALA A 100 6.29 4.45 -7.36
C ALA A 100 5.72 3.16 -7.97
N ALA A 101 5.47 3.13 -9.29
CA ALA A 101 5.00 1.94 -9.98
C ALA A 101 6.05 0.82 -10.00
N LYS A 102 7.34 1.13 -10.04
CA LYS A 102 8.44 0.17 -9.92
C LYS A 102 8.49 -0.42 -8.50
N GLU A 103 8.45 0.41 -7.48
CA GLU A 103 8.44 -0.01 -6.09
C GLU A 103 7.20 -0.87 -5.76
N THR A 104 6.02 -0.50 -6.30
CA THR A 104 4.80 -1.32 -6.15
C THR A 104 4.99 -2.74 -6.72
N ARG A 105 5.68 -2.88 -7.85
CA ARG A 105 6.01 -4.20 -8.41
C ARG A 105 7.02 -4.96 -7.55
N GLU A 106 7.96 -4.26 -6.92
CA GLU A 106 8.88 -4.87 -5.96
C GLU A 106 8.14 -5.40 -4.74
N VAL A 107 7.17 -4.64 -4.20
CA VAL A 107 6.24 -5.11 -3.15
C VAL A 107 5.51 -6.38 -3.58
N MET A 108 4.94 -6.40 -4.79
CA MET A 108 4.25 -7.58 -5.32
C MET A 108 5.18 -8.79 -5.45
N TYR A 109 6.44 -8.58 -5.80
CA TYR A 109 7.44 -9.64 -5.85
C TYR A 109 7.69 -10.24 -4.47
N TRP A 110 7.98 -9.42 -3.45
CA TRP A 110 8.19 -9.88 -2.08
C TRP A 110 6.94 -10.56 -1.51
N ALA A 111 5.76 -10.00 -1.77
CA ALA A 111 4.49 -10.60 -1.36
C ALA A 111 4.26 -11.98 -1.99
N THR A 112 4.60 -12.13 -3.28
CA THR A 112 4.52 -13.42 -3.98
C THR A 112 5.48 -14.44 -3.36
N LEU A 113 6.71 -14.05 -3.03
CA LEU A 113 7.65 -14.94 -2.34
C LEU A 113 7.11 -15.41 -0.99
N CYS A 114 6.61 -14.49 -0.16
CA CYS A 114 6.03 -14.84 1.15
C CYS A 114 4.82 -15.77 1.00
N LYS A 115 3.94 -15.52 0.04
CA LYS A 115 2.76 -16.35 -0.22
C LYS A 115 3.11 -17.81 -0.56
N HIS A 116 4.22 -18.05 -1.25
CA HIS A 116 4.62 -19.38 -1.71
C HIS A 116 5.67 -20.06 -0.82
N ALA A 117 6.20 -19.36 0.17
CA ALA A 117 7.18 -19.90 1.11
C ALA A 117 6.46 -20.47 2.34
N GLU A 118 6.58 -21.77 2.59
CA GLU A 118 5.83 -22.52 3.63
C GLU A 118 5.92 -21.93 5.05
N SER A 119 7.04 -21.28 5.39
CA SER A 119 7.27 -20.73 6.74
C SER A 119 7.00 -19.23 6.86
N TYR A 120 6.31 -18.63 5.87
CA TYR A 120 6.00 -17.21 5.85
C TYR A 120 4.50 -16.97 6.00
N PRO A 121 4.08 -15.89 6.68
CA PRO A 121 2.68 -15.49 6.70
C PRO A 121 2.19 -15.03 5.32
N GLU A 122 0.90 -15.16 5.05
CA GLU A 122 0.31 -14.71 3.77
C GLU A 122 0.00 -13.20 3.79
N PRO A 123 0.54 -12.41 2.84
CA PRO A 123 0.30 -10.97 2.72
C PRO A 123 -0.92 -10.64 1.84
N VAL A 124 -2.11 -11.20 2.14
CA VAL A 124 -3.30 -11.11 1.28
C VAL A 124 -3.70 -9.66 1.01
N ALA A 125 -3.86 -8.85 2.06
CA ALA A 125 -4.27 -7.46 1.94
C ALA A 125 -3.26 -6.63 1.12
N ILE A 126 -1.96 -6.85 1.32
CA ILE A 126 -0.90 -6.16 0.58
C ILE A 126 -0.97 -6.47 -0.90
N ILE A 127 -1.20 -7.73 -1.28
CA ILE A 127 -1.30 -8.15 -2.69
C ILE A 127 -2.47 -7.43 -3.37
N GLU A 128 -3.64 -7.38 -2.74
CA GLU A 128 -4.84 -6.73 -3.29
C GLU A 128 -4.63 -5.23 -3.48
N ILE A 129 -4.09 -4.55 -2.46
CA ILE A 129 -3.83 -3.12 -2.50
C ILE A 129 -2.78 -2.81 -3.58
N ALA A 130 -1.68 -3.57 -3.65
CA ALA A 130 -0.61 -3.36 -4.61
C ALA A 130 -1.09 -3.56 -6.06
N ILE A 131 -1.93 -4.55 -6.34
CA ILE A 131 -2.54 -4.76 -7.67
C ILE A 131 -3.38 -3.54 -8.07
N ASN A 132 -4.24 -3.06 -7.19
CA ASN A 132 -5.11 -1.92 -7.46
C ASN A 132 -4.30 -0.65 -7.67
N LEU A 133 -3.33 -0.38 -6.80
CA LEU A 133 -2.46 0.78 -6.92
C LEU A 133 -1.63 0.75 -8.21
N ASN A 134 -1.05 -0.40 -8.59
CA ASN A 134 -0.29 -0.53 -9.83
C ASN A 134 -1.14 -0.24 -11.08
N ARG A 135 -2.43 -0.62 -11.08
CA ARG A 135 -3.38 -0.27 -12.15
C ARG A 135 -3.61 1.23 -12.23
N ILE A 136 -3.79 1.90 -11.09
CA ILE A 136 -4.00 3.34 -11.02
C ILE A 136 -2.75 4.09 -11.51
N LEU A 137 -1.57 3.75 -11.00
CA LEU A 137 -0.31 4.37 -11.41
C LEU A 137 -0.04 4.20 -12.90
N SER A 138 -0.36 3.04 -13.47
CA SER A 138 -0.25 2.78 -14.90
C SER A 138 -1.17 3.70 -15.71
N LYS A 139 -2.42 3.90 -15.29
CA LYS A 139 -3.36 4.83 -15.92
C LYS A 139 -2.87 6.28 -15.84
N ILE A 140 -2.35 6.71 -14.69
CA ILE A 140 -1.78 8.05 -14.51
C ILE A 140 -0.61 8.26 -15.48
N ILE A 141 0.31 7.30 -15.61
CA ILE A 141 1.45 7.39 -16.53
C ILE A 141 0.99 7.54 -17.99
N ILE A 142 0.00 6.75 -18.42
CA ILE A 142 -0.53 6.77 -19.78
C ILE A 142 -1.21 8.11 -20.07
N SER A 143 -2.14 8.54 -19.23
CA SER A 143 -2.89 9.80 -19.42
C SER A 143 -1.97 11.00 -19.38
N SER A 144 -0.98 10.99 -18.49
CA SER A 144 0.02 12.05 -18.40
C SER A 144 0.94 12.13 -19.62
N ARG A 145 1.08 11.09 -20.43
CA ARG A 145 1.86 11.12 -21.69
C ARG A 145 1.05 11.63 -22.88
N SER A 146 -0.23 11.27 -22.97
CA SER A 146 -1.07 11.57 -24.13
C SER A 146 -1.44 13.05 -24.28
N SER A 147 -1.47 13.82 -23.18
CA SER A 147 -1.74 15.28 -23.20
C SER A 147 -0.62 16.14 -23.88
N LYS A 148 0.39 15.54 -24.50
CA LYS A 148 1.42 16.22 -25.31
C LYS A 148 1.08 16.33 -26.80
N ARG A 149 -0.10 15.84 -27.24
CA ARG A 149 -0.48 15.78 -28.67
C ARG A 149 -1.55 16.80 -29.10
N GLN A 150 -1.70 17.89 -28.36
CA GLN A 150 -2.47 19.05 -28.81
C GLN A 150 -1.62 20.29 -28.85
#